data_f782186d7a09dd530ee6865e8e3988f6
#
_entry.id   f782186d7a09dd530ee6865e8e3988f6
#
_cell.length_a   1.000
_cell.length_b   1.000
_cell.length_c   1.000
_cell.angle_alpha   90.00
_cell.angle_beta   90.00
_cell.angle_gamma   90.00
#
_symmetry.space_group_name_H-M   'P 1'
#
loop_
_entity.id
_entity.type
_entity.pdbx_description
1 polymer ?
#
loop_
_entity_poly.entity_id
_entity_poly.type
_entity_poly.pdbx_seq_one_letter_code
_entity_poly.pdbx_strand_id
1 'polypeptide(L)'
;MSVYLEMAIKKRKTSKSWVQLLNQNSLKIILGLVATSSFAIAFGQEKIQQFVSLPSSSNSACLDQFYRDIPPYLAKESLNKNTYPLCFNGFNVMYSGVSKTPLWVAEALTPQRLSQKIPREDSFHEETKVKAEHRATLSDYKASGYDRGHMAPNADMPTKAAQSDSFSLANMVPQAPKNNQQIWRELEEATRAMVTKHKYDVYVVTGPVFAAKKLKTIGKGVIVPTAVFKAVYIPKTGAIGAYYAPNDNSLQVKIVSVCYLEEQLGMNLFPQLTEEQKRNTYHLPLTATAVKATKEISYSHWDAESQCAEDVSPDQLSAVQKEFKSSSVASTSNTTQTNASKNGAETIDPNTQDAIVKQLIEALLQYILQLLK
;
A
#
# COMPACT_ATOMS: atom_id res chain seq x y z
N MET A 1 68.63 24.67 3.96
CA MET A 1 68.95 25.31 5.24
C MET A 1 67.98 24.70 6.23
N SER A 2 68.31 23.61 6.87
CA SER A 2 69.13 23.33 8.04
C SER A 2 68.66 24.19 9.23
N VAL A 3 68.13 23.55 10.29
CA VAL A 3 68.77 23.10 11.52
C VAL A 3 67.69 22.40 12.36
N TYR A 4 67.72 21.13 12.64
CA TYR A 4 68.22 20.38 13.81
C TYR A 4 67.64 20.81 15.16
N LEU A 5 66.84 19.96 15.80
CA LEU A 5 67.16 18.88 16.75
C LEU A 5 67.55 19.42 18.14
N GLU A 6 66.74 19.11 19.17
CA GLU A 6 67.33 18.51 20.37
C GLU A 6 66.29 17.82 21.25
N MET A 7 66.61 16.59 21.62
CA MET A 7 65.92 15.74 22.59
C MET A 7 66.30 16.12 24.02
N ALA A 8 65.36 16.00 24.95
CA ALA A 8 65.72 15.82 26.34
C ALA A 8 64.81 14.79 26.99
N ILE A 9 65.42 13.65 27.20
CA ILE A 9 64.92 12.52 28.03
C ILE A 9 64.95 12.98 29.49
N LYS A 10 63.85 12.81 30.23
CA LYS A 10 63.87 12.83 31.72
C LYS A 10 63.13 11.66 32.33
N LYS A 11 63.89 10.93 33.10
CA LYS A 11 63.70 9.63 33.76
C LYS A 11 62.41 9.47 34.55
N ARG A 12 61.94 8.22 34.53
CA ARG A 12 61.02 7.57 35.48
C ARG A 12 61.26 7.95 36.94
N LYS A 13 60.17 8.23 37.66
CA LYS A 13 60.04 7.90 39.07
C LYS A 13 58.74 7.11 39.26
N THR A 14 58.90 5.89 39.69
CA THR A 14 57.87 5.00 40.20
C THR A 14 57.26 5.54 41.45
N SER A 15 55.95 5.63 41.54
CA SER A 15 55.27 5.69 42.81
C SER A 15 54.03 4.82 42.79
N LYS A 16 54.12 3.82 43.65
CA LYS A 16 53.02 3.03 44.13
C LYS A 16 51.99 3.96 44.77
N SER A 17 50.80 4.10 44.24
CA SER A 17 49.65 4.63 45.00
C SER A 17 48.36 4.77 44.14
N TRP A 18 48.12 3.88 43.22
CA TRP A 18 46.81 3.89 42.49
C TRP A 18 45.81 2.83 42.99
N VAL A 19 46.22 1.94 43.90
CA VAL A 19 45.35 0.84 44.36
C VAL A 19 44.55 1.19 45.64
N GLN A 20 44.91 2.22 46.38
CA GLN A 20 44.17 2.63 47.57
C GLN A 20 43.15 3.75 47.42
N LEU A 21 43.07 4.42 46.26
CA LEU A 21 42.08 5.47 46.01
C LEU A 21 40.79 4.95 45.32
N LEU A 22 40.73 3.68 45.01
CA LEU A 22 39.57 3.06 44.32
C LEU A 22 38.50 2.51 45.27
N ASN A 23 38.65 2.61 46.61
CA ASN A 23 37.77 1.83 47.52
C ASN A 23 36.65 2.60 48.23
N GLN A 24 36.51 3.92 48.04
CA GLN A 24 35.35 4.62 48.59
C GLN A 24 34.56 5.46 47.55
N ASN A 25 35.17 5.92 46.49
CA ASN A 25 34.46 6.63 45.45
C ASN A 25 33.89 5.70 44.35
N SER A 26 34.51 4.55 44.15
CA SER A 26 34.01 3.51 43.24
C SER A 26 32.67 2.91 43.67
N LEU A 27 32.49 2.77 45.00
CA LEU A 27 31.22 2.23 45.53
C LEU A 27 30.06 3.22 45.35
N LYS A 28 30.32 4.52 45.42
CA LYS A 28 29.33 5.59 45.18
C LYS A 28 28.99 5.76 43.67
N ILE A 29 29.96 5.54 42.80
CA ILE A 29 29.76 5.56 41.35
C ILE A 29 28.99 4.31 40.90
N ILE A 30 29.29 3.16 41.44
CA ILE A 30 28.55 1.92 41.15
C ILE A 30 27.13 1.98 41.70
N LEU A 31 26.89 2.52 42.90
CA LEU A 31 25.55 2.74 43.45
C LEU A 31 24.77 3.81 42.67
N GLY A 32 25.44 4.86 42.15
CA GLY A 32 24.84 5.86 41.28
C GLY A 32 24.46 5.31 39.92
N LEU A 33 25.29 4.44 39.32
CA LEU A 33 25.02 3.77 38.06
C LEU A 33 23.91 2.72 38.15
N VAL A 34 23.80 2.01 39.29
CA VAL A 34 22.72 1.05 39.55
C VAL A 34 21.39 1.79 39.80
N ALA A 35 21.39 2.94 40.49
CA ALA A 35 20.17 3.75 40.66
C ALA A 35 19.71 4.41 39.37
N THR A 36 20.64 4.90 38.52
CA THR A 36 20.30 5.46 37.22
C THR A 36 19.89 4.39 36.19
N SER A 37 20.43 3.17 36.27
CA SER A 37 20.01 2.07 35.42
C SER A 37 18.62 1.55 35.81
N SER A 38 18.27 1.53 37.10
CA SER A 38 16.90 1.19 37.53
C SER A 38 15.86 2.24 37.11
N PHE A 39 16.22 3.54 37.12
CA PHE A 39 15.36 4.61 36.62
C PHE A 39 15.25 4.59 35.09
N ALA A 40 16.33 4.29 34.37
CA ALA A 40 16.32 4.15 32.93
C ALA A 40 15.54 2.89 32.46
N ILE A 41 15.54 1.81 33.24
CA ILE A 41 14.76 0.61 32.96
C ILE A 41 13.26 0.88 33.18
N ALA A 42 12.87 1.63 34.23
CA ALA A 42 11.49 2.00 34.47
C ALA A 42 10.95 2.97 33.39
N PHE A 43 11.73 3.99 33.02
CA PHE A 43 11.37 4.92 31.93
C PHE A 43 11.45 4.24 30.54
N GLY A 44 12.35 3.29 30.36
CA GLY A 44 12.47 2.48 29.16
C GLY A 44 11.29 1.52 29.00
N GLN A 45 10.76 0.95 30.08
CA GLN A 45 9.58 0.08 30.03
C GLN A 45 8.30 0.84 29.72
N GLU A 46 8.09 2.05 30.24
CA GLU A 46 6.94 2.89 29.81
C GLU A 46 7.03 3.31 28.34
N LYS A 47 8.22 3.69 27.85
CA LYS A 47 8.43 4.04 26.45
C LYS A 47 8.40 2.82 25.53
N ILE A 48 8.90 1.66 25.97
CA ILE A 48 8.81 0.40 25.21
C ILE A 48 7.38 -0.13 25.21
N GLN A 49 6.62 0.00 26.29
CA GLN A 49 5.18 -0.31 26.27
C GLN A 49 4.39 0.64 25.36
N GLN A 50 4.79 1.92 25.25
CA GLN A 50 4.22 2.86 24.29
C GLN A 50 4.66 2.59 22.83
N PHE A 51 5.83 1.95 22.63
CA PHE A 51 6.31 1.54 21.29
C PHE A 51 5.86 0.13 20.90
N VAL A 52 5.59 -0.74 21.86
CA VAL A 52 5.08 -2.12 21.65
C VAL A 52 3.55 -2.17 21.68
N SER A 53 2.88 -1.14 22.16
CA SER A 53 1.53 -0.80 21.73
C SER A 53 1.61 -0.11 20.34
N LEU A 54 2.27 -0.75 19.37
CA LEU A 54 1.77 -0.68 18.01
C LEU A 54 0.29 -1.00 18.15
N PRO A 55 -0.62 -0.11 17.70
CA PRO A 55 -2.01 -0.51 17.62
C PRO A 55 -1.97 -1.84 16.89
N SER A 56 -2.44 -2.91 17.53
CA SER A 56 -2.84 -4.09 16.81
C SER A 56 -3.50 -3.56 15.58
N SER A 57 -3.02 -3.92 14.37
CA SER A 57 -3.56 -3.45 13.12
C SER A 57 -5.06 -3.69 13.21
N SER A 58 -5.74 -2.70 13.78
CA SER A 58 -7.18 -2.68 13.86
C SER A 58 -7.61 -2.77 12.41
N ASN A 59 -8.66 -3.50 12.13
CA ASN A 59 -9.34 -3.69 10.84
C ASN A 59 -9.56 -2.40 10.00
N SER A 60 -8.98 -1.26 10.37
CA SER A 60 -8.92 0.00 9.65
C SER A 60 -7.94 -0.02 8.47
N ALA A 61 -6.86 -0.80 8.52
CA ALA A 61 -5.82 -0.79 7.47
C ALA A 61 -6.35 -1.06 6.06
N CYS A 62 -7.45 -1.83 5.92
CA CYS A 62 -8.11 -2.03 4.63
C CYS A 62 -8.89 -0.80 4.18
N LEU A 63 -9.39 0.03 5.08
CA LEU A 63 -10.20 1.19 4.70
C LEU A 63 -9.32 2.40 4.35
N ASP A 64 -8.07 2.45 4.80
CA ASP A 64 -7.12 3.54 4.56
C ASP A 64 -6.87 3.82 3.06
N GLN A 65 -7.22 2.86 2.19
CA GLN A 65 -7.07 3.01 0.74
C GLN A 65 -8.24 3.76 0.09
N PHE A 66 -9.28 4.09 0.85
CA PHE A 66 -10.47 4.76 0.36
C PHE A 66 -10.57 6.19 0.90
N TYR A 67 -11.08 7.10 0.07
CA TYR A 67 -11.37 8.46 0.55
C TYR A 67 -12.41 8.40 1.68
N ARG A 68 -12.05 8.97 2.85
CA ARG A 68 -12.85 8.94 4.09
C ARG A 68 -13.28 7.52 4.49
N ASP A 69 -12.43 6.54 4.25
CA ASP A 69 -12.64 5.14 4.62
C ASP A 69 -13.86 4.47 3.96
N ILE A 70 -14.40 5.05 2.90
CA ILE A 70 -15.59 4.54 2.21
C ILE A 70 -15.21 3.91 0.87
N PRO A 71 -15.42 2.59 0.71
CA PRO A 71 -15.19 1.89 -0.56
C PRO A 71 -16.12 2.36 -1.67
N PRO A 72 -15.72 2.20 -2.95
CA PRO A 72 -16.65 2.25 -4.07
C PRO A 72 -17.83 1.30 -3.87
N TYR A 73 -19.02 1.73 -4.27
CA TYR A 73 -20.27 0.97 -4.10
C TYR A 73 -20.77 0.41 -5.43
N LEU A 74 -21.16 -0.89 -5.44
CA LEU A 74 -21.75 -1.53 -6.61
C LEU A 74 -23.26 -1.22 -6.66
N ALA A 75 -23.64 -0.16 -7.38
CA ALA A 75 -25.03 0.29 -7.45
C ALA A 75 -25.90 -0.67 -8.24
N LYS A 76 -25.36 -1.35 -9.27
CA LYS A 76 -26.09 -2.29 -10.10
C LYS A 76 -26.04 -3.70 -9.48
N GLU A 77 -27.18 -4.24 -9.09
CA GLU A 77 -27.31 -5.55 -8.41
C GLU A 77 -26.62 -6.70 -9.16
N SER A 78 -26.67 -6.69 -10.50
CA SER A 78 -26.03 -7.74 -11.31
C SER A 78 -24.52 -7.83 -11.13
N LEU A 79 -23.87 -6.77 -10.63
CA LEU A 79 -22.43 -6.74 -10.35
C LEU A 79 -22.07 -7.50 -9.05
N ASN A 80 -23.03 -7.68 -8.15
CA ASN A 80 -22.78 -8.34 -6.86
C ASN A 80 -22.63 -9.87 -6.94
N LYS A 81 -22.84 -10.45 -8.14
CA LYS A 81 -22.74 -11.90 -8.33
C LYS A 81 -21.28 -12.37 -8.29
N ASN A 82 -20.99 -13.29 -7.37
CA ASN A 82 -19.65 -13.89 -7.20
C ASN A 82 -18.54 -12.84 -7.00
N THR A 83 -18.80 -11.81 -6.21
CA THR A 83 -17.80 -10.80 -5.84
C THR A 83 -16.96 -11.22 -4.64
N TYR A 84 -15.75 -10.73 -4.60
CA TYR A 84 -14.76 -10.97 -3.55
C TYR A 84 -14.11 -9.64 -3.16
N PRO A 85 -14.44 -9.07 -1.99
CA PRO A 85 -13.69 -7.96 -1.44
C PRO A 85 -12.35 -8.46 -0.94
N LEU A 86 -11.26 -7.95 -1.50
CA LEU A 86 -9.90 -8.36 -1.19
C LEU A 86 -9.12 -7.16 -0.65
N CYS A 87 -8.57 -7.32 0.54
CA CYS A 87 -7.69 -6.37 1.18
C CYS A 87 -6.24 -6.82 1.01
N PHE A 88 -5.42 -5.98 0.37
CA PHE A 88 -4.00 -6.18 0.15
C PHE A 88 -3.16 -5.13 0.86
N ASN A 89 -1.86 -5.35 0.96
CA ASN A 89 -0.93 -4.37 1.50
C ASN A 89 -0.76 -3.19 0.54
N GLY A 90 -1.48 -2.10 0.77
CA GLY A 90 -1.38 -0.86 0.00
C GLY A 90 -2.40 -0.65 -1.11
N PHE A 91 -3.32 -1.57 -1.34
CA PHE A 91 -4.47 -1.39 -2.23
C PHE A 91 -5.60 -2.36 -1.89
N ASN A 92 -6.79 -2.06 -2.38
CA ASN A 92 -7.95 -2.95 -2.21
C ASN A 92 -8.60 -3.26 -3.55
N VAL A 93 -9.23 -4.41 -3.64
CA VAL A 93 -9.85 -4.91 -4.86
C VAL A 93 -11.28 -5.39 -4.57
N MET A 94 -12.23 -5.01 -5.41
CA MET A 94 -13.47 -5.74 -5.56
C MET A 94 -13.33 -6.63 -6.80
N TYR A 95 -13.11 -7.90 -6.58
CA TYR A 95 -12.91 -8.87 -7.65
C TYR A 95 -14.22 -9.52 -8.08
N SER A 96 -14.39 -9.77 -9.36
CA SER A 96 -15.54 -10.49 -9.92
C SER A 96 -15.14 -11.89 -10.41
N GLY A 97 -15.75 -12.91 -9.83
CA GLY A 97 -15.64 -14.28 -10.33
C GLY A 97 -16.37 -14.51 -11.66
N VAL A 98 -17.23 -13.58 -12.09
CA VAL A 98 -17.91 -13.64 -13.39
C VAL A 98 -16.98 -13.21 -14.51
N SER A 99 -16.32 -12.04 -14.36
CA SER A 99 -15.35 -11.55 -15.35
C SER A 99 -13.97 -12.17 -15.18
N LYS A 100 -13.67 -12.71 -14.00
CA LYS A 100 -12.34 -13.16 -13.56
C LYS A 100 -11.31 -12.05 -13.61
N THR A 101 -11.74 -10.82 -13.28
CA THR A 101 -10.95 -9.60 -13.21
C THR A 101 -11.43 -8.75 -12.03
N PRO A 102 -10.66 -7.74 -11.57
CA PRO A 102 -11.22 -6.74 -10.68
C PRO A 102 -12.37 -6.00 -11.38
N LEU A 103 -13.40 -5.60 -10.61
CA LEU A 103 -14.37 -4.57 -11.03
C LEU A 103 -13.76 -3.20 -10.80
N TRP A 104 -13.07 -3.04 -9.70
CA TRP A 104 -12.27 -1.87 -9.35
C TRP A 104 -11.13 -2.24 -8.41
N VAL A 105 -10.11 -1.40 -8.41
CA VAL A 105 -8.96 -1.42 -7.50
C VAL A 105 -8.78 0.00 -6.97
N ALA A 106 -8.65 0.15 -5.66
CA ALA A 106 -8.51 1.43 -5.00
C ALA A 106 -7.18 1.58 -4.27
N GLU A 107 -6.59 2.77 -4.36
CA GLU A 107 -5.32 3.14 -3.72
C GLU A 107 -5.39 4.56 -3.15
N ALA A 108 -4.81 4.75 -1.96
CA ALA A 108 -4.46 6.06 -1.42
C ALA A 108 -2.96 6.31 -1.63
N LEU A 109 -2.62 7.19 -2.54
CA LEU A 109 -1.24 7.54 -2.85
C LEU A 109 -0.82 8.76 -2.05
N THR A 110 0.17 8.62 -1.17
CA THR A 110 0.72 9.71 -0.37
C THR A 110 2.18 9.99 -0.71
N PRO A 111 2.70 11.21 -0.48
CA PRO A 111 4.12 11.51 -0.69
C PRO A 111 5.05 10.57 0.09
N GLN A 112 4.65 10.19 1.31
CA GLN A 112 5.42 9.26 2.13
C GLN A 112 5.47 7.86 1.51
N ARG A 113 4.32 7.34 1.06
CA ARG A 113 4.24 6.03 0.39
C ARG A 113 5.13 5.98 -0.84
N LEU A 114 5.08 6.99 -1.70
CA LEU A 114 5.84 7.05 -2.96
C LEU A 114 7.30 7.47 -2.79
N SER A 115 7.74 7.81 -1.56
CA SER A 115 9.16 8.00 -1.25
C SER A 115 9.94 6.69 -1.20
N GLN A 116 9.26 5.57 -0.97
CA GLN A 116 9.84 4.24 -0.93
C GLN A 116 10.08 3.75 -2.36
N LYS A 117 11.31 3.29 -2.64
CA LYS A 117 11.67 2.73 -3.93
C LYS A 117 11.97 1.23 -3.74
N ILE A 118 11.00 0.40 -4.08
CA ILE A 118 11.15 -1.04 -4.03
C ILE A 118 11.59 -1.53 -5.41
N PRO A 119 12.76 -2.18 -5.55
CA PRO A 119 13.16 -2.80 -6.81
C PRO A 119 12.09 -3.80 -7.28
N ARG A 120 11.77 -3.75 -8.58
CA ARG A 120 10.73 -4.61 -9.14
C ARG A 120 11.19 -6.08 -9.13
N GLU A 121 10.35 -6.92 -8.55
CA GLU A 121 10.49 -8.37 -8.51
C GLU A 121 9.18 -8.98 -9.03
N ASP A 122 9.18 -9.53 -10.25
CA ASP A 122 7.99 -10.12 -10.87
C ASP A 122 7.61 -11.42 -10.16
N SER A 123 6.46 -11.42 -9.51
CA SER A 123 5.94 -12.56 -8.74
C SER A 123 4.47 -12.88 -9.06
N PHE A 124 4.12 -12.87 -10.35
CA PHE A 124 2.74 -13.14 -10.77
C PHE A 124 2.21 -14.45 -10.20
N HIS A 125 1.07 -14.39 -9.54
CA HIS A 125 0.43 -15.52 -8.89
C HIS A 125 -1.10 -15.46 -8.93
N GLU A 126 -1.72 -16.61 -8.78
CA GLU A 126 -3.17 -16.75 -8.68
C GLU A 126 -3.65 -16.33 -7.28
N GLU A 127 -4.82 -15.70 -7.20
CA GLU A 127 -5.40 -15.28 -5.91
C GLU A 127 -6.14 -16.44 -5.25
N THR A 128 -5.56 -17.02 -4.21
CA THR A 128 -6.11 -18.20 -3.54
C THR A 128 -7.32 -17.91 -2.64
N LYS A 129 -7.56 -16.65 -2.26
CA LYS A 129 -8.77 -16.22 -1.54
C LYS A 129 -10.01 -16.25 -2.43
N VAL A 130 -9.83 -16.24 -3.75
CA VAL A 130 -10.90 -16.44 -4.73
C VAL A 130 -11.07 -17.94 -5.01
N LYS A 131 -12.29 -18.43 -5.05
CA LYS A 131 -12.58 -19.83 -5.38
C LYS A 131 -11.96 -20.24 -6.72
N ALA A 132 -11.49 -21.48 -6.84
CA ALA A 132 -10.75 -21.97 -8.01
C ALA A 132 -11.50 -21.77 -9.33
N GLU A 133 -12.81 -21.98 -9.33
CA GLU A 133 -13.68 -21.82 -10.51
C GLU A 133 -13.86 -20.35 -10.93
N HIS A 134 -13.67 -19.41 -9.99
CA HIS A 134 -13.89 -17.98 -10.19
C HIS A 134 -12.60 -17.18 -10.43
N ARG A 135 -11.42 -17.73 -10.13
CA ARG A 135 -10.17 -17.01 -10.29
C ARG A 135 -9.59 -17.13 -11.69
N ALA A 136 -8.85 -16.10 -12.10
CA ALA A 136 -7.96 -16.17 -13.25
C ALA A 136 -6.73 -16.99 -12.90
N THR A 137 -6.16 -17.70 -13.89
CA THR A 137 -4.95 -18.47 -13.76
C THR A 137 -3.83 -17.93 -14.65
N LEU A 138 -2.58 -18.25 -14.33
CA LEU A 138 -1.43 -17.86 -15.17
C LEU A 138 -1.55 -18.45 -16.59
N SER A 139 -2.15 -19.64 -16.71
CA SER A 139 -2.38 -20.29 -18.01
C SER A 139 -3.37 -19.54 -18.89
N ASP A 140 -4.33 -18.79 -18.33
CA ASP A 140 -5.30 -18.01 -19.10
C ASP A 140 -4.63 -16.91 -19.94
N TYR A 141 -3.55 -16.35 -19.44
CA TYR A 141 -2.80 -15.27 -20.11
C TYR A 141 -1.74 -15.80 -21.08
N LYS A 142 -1.34 -17.07 -20.96
CA LYS A 142 -0.28 -17.66 -21.80
C LYS A 142 -0.72 -17.68 -23.26
N ALA A 143 0.09 -17.05 -24.13
CA ALA A 143 -0.15 -16.95 -25.57
C ALA A 143 -1.51 -16.32 -25.94
N SER A 144 -2.12 -15.54 -25.05
CA SER A 144 -3.42 -14.88 -25.27
C SER A 144 -3.35 -13.69 -26.21
N GLY A 145 -2.18 -13.11 -26.42
CA GLY A 145 -1.99 -11.84 -27.12
C GLY A 145 -2.23 -10.60 -26.25
N TYR A 146 -2.54 -10.79 -24.97
CA TYR A 146 -2.73 -9.72 -23.98
C TYR A 146 -1.69 -9.82 -22.86
N ASP A 147 -1.31 -8.66 -22.33
CA ASP A 147 -0.49 -8.53 -21.15
C ASP A 147 -1.34 -8.73 -19.88
N ARG A 148 -0.67 -9.05 -18.77
CA ARG A 148 -1.23 -8.94 -17.42
C ARG A 148 -1.13 -7.49 -16.98
N GLY A 149 -2.15 -6.70 -17.31
CA GLY A 149 -2.18 -5.27 -17.01
C GLY A 149 -2.54 -5.00 -15.56
N HIS A 150 -1.67 -4.31 -14.83
CA HIS A 150 -1.91 -3.91 -13.43
C HIS A 150 -2.98 -2.81 -13.35
N MET A 151 -3.88 -2.94 -12.37
CA MET A 151 -4.78 -1.84 -12.00
C MET A 151 -4.17 -0.99 -10.88
N ALA A 152 -3.60 -1.60 -9.83
CA ALA A 152 -2.69 -0.96 -8.89
C ALA A 152 -1.24 -1.27 -9.30
N PRO A 153 -0.43 -0.28 -9.71
CA PRO A 153 0.92 -0.51 -10.23
C PRO A 153 1.90 -0.99 -9.15
N ASN A 154 2.80 -1.89 -9.48
CA ASN A 154 3.86 -2.32 -8.56
C ASN A 154 4.76 -1.16 -8.10
N ALA A 155 4.92 -0.12 -8.92
CA ALA A 155 5.74 1.05 -8.60
C ALA A 155 5.10 1.97 -7.53
N ASP A 156 3.82 1.78 -7.19
CA ASP A 156 3.12 2.51 -6.16
C ASP A 156 3.21 1.84 -4.79
N MET A 157 3.83 0.66 -4.72
CA MET A 157 3.86 -0.15 -3.51
C MET A 157 4.99 0.25 -2.56
N PRO A 158 4.67 0.49 -1.27
CA PRO A 158 5.65 0.99 -0.29
C PRO A 158 6.55 -0.08 0.32
N THR A 159 6.23 -1.37 0.14
CA THR A 159 6.97 -2.49 0.73
C THR A 159 7.08 -3.66 -0.25
N LYS A 160 8.01 -4.58 0.00
CA LYS A 160 8.13 -5.82 -0.79
C LYS A 160 6.86 -6.68 -0.72
N ALA A 161 6.21 -6.75 0.44
CA ALA A 161 4.95 -7.47 0.61
C ALA A 161 3.84 -6.86 -0.27
N ALA A 162 3.67 -5.53 -0.21
CA ALA A 162 2.73 -4.82 -1.06
C ALA A 162 3.04 -4.99 -2.56
N GLN A 163 4.33 -4.96 -2.92
CA GLN A 163 4.73 -5.21 -4.31
C GLN A 163 4.40 -6.64 -4.74
N SER A 164 4.67 -7.65 -3.91
CA SER A 164 4.29 -9.03 -4.19
C SER A 164 2.78 -9.15 -4.38
N ASP A 165 1.97 -8.55 -3.50
CA ASP A 165 0.52 -8.53 -3.62
C ASP A 165 0.05 -7.89 -4.94
N SER A 166 0.75 -6.85 -5.42
CA SER A 166 0.37 -6.19 -6.68
C SER A 166 0.47 -7.10 -7.89
N PHE A 167 1.24 -8.20 -7.82
CA PHE A 167 1.34 -9.22 -8.86
C PHE A 167 0.26 -10.32 -8.76
N SER A 168 -0.67 -10.24 -7.79
CA SER A 168 -1.85 -11.11 -7.77
C SER A 168 -2.69 -10.93 -9.04
N LEU A 169 -3.13 -12.03 -9.66
CA LEU A 169 -4.03 -11.97 -10.81
C LEU A 169 -5.39 -11.33 -10.50
N ALA A 170 -5.73 -11.16 -9.22
CA ALA A 170 -6.90 -10.38 -8.83
C ALA A 170 -6.75 -8.87 -9.08
N ASN A 171 -5.52 -8.39 -9.30
CA ASN A 171 -5.19 -7.01 -9.66
C ASN A 171 -5.00 -6.82 -11.17
N MET A 172 -5.24 -7.86 -11.98
CA MET A 172 -4.89 -7.89 -13.40
C MET A 172 -6.10 -7.90 -14.31
N VAL A 173 -5.95 -7.24 -15.47
CA VAL A 173 -6.86 -7.39 -16.60
C VAL A 173 -6.09 -7.81 -17.86
N PRO A 174 -6.72 -8.55 -18.80
CA PRO A 174 -6.14 -8.72 -20.13
C PRO A 174 -6.05 -7.38 -20.83
N GLN A 175 -4.84 -6.81 -20.94
CA GLN A 175 -4.60 -5.48 -21.48
C GLN A 175 -3.82 -5.57 -22.78
N ALA A 176 -4.23 -4.78 -23.79
CA ALA A 176 -3.52 -4.72 -25.07
C ALA A 176 -2.08 -4.23 -24.88
N PRO A 177 -1.05 -4.87 -25.49
CA PRO A 177 0.35 -4.58 -25.17
C PRO A 177 0.75 -3.11 -25.33
N LYS A 178 0.33 -2.42 -26.40
CA LYS A 178 0.66 -1.01 -26.57
C LYS A 178 -0.06 -0.13 -25.55
N ASN A 179 -1.32 -0.47 -25.20
CA ASN A 179 -2.01 0.25 -24.13
C ASN A 179 -1.23 0.08 -22.82
N ASN A 180 -0.95 -1.15 -22.38
CA ASN A 180 -0.27 -1.45 -21.12
C ASN A 180 1.14 -0.83 -21.05
N GLN A 181 1.96 -1.07 -22.06
CA GLN A 181 3.40 -0.77 -22.01
C GLN A 181 3.74 0.69 -22.36
N GLN A 182 2.83 1.43 -22.96
CA GLN A 182 3.06 2.80 -23.39
C GLN A 182 2.13 3.76 -22.64
N ILE A 183 0.90 3.98 -23.16
CA ILE A 183 0.04 5.03 -22.65
C ILE A 183 -0.36 4.82 -21.18
N TRP A 184 -0.71 3.59 -20.78
CA TRP A 184 -1.12 3.32 -19.42
C TRP A 184 0.01 3.58 -18.42
N ARG A 185 1.23 3.14 -18.73
CA ARG A 185 2.43 3.43 -17.95
C ARG A 185 2.68 4.93 -17.80
N GLU A 186 2.50 5.73 -18.86
CA GLU A 186 2.62 7.19 -18.79
C GLU A 186 1.60 7.81 -17.84
N LEU A 187 0.34 7.32 -17.85
CA LEU A 187 -0.70 7.79 -16.94
C LEU A 187 -0.41 7.42 -15.47
N GLU A 188 0.15 6.25 -15.23
CA GLU A 188 0.62 5.85 -13.89
C GLU A 188 1.76 6.75 -13.41
N GLU A 189 2.74 7.03 -14.26
CA GLU A 189 3.84 7.96 -13.97
C GLU A 189 3.33 9.40 -13.75
N ALA A 190 2.34 9.85 -14.50
CA ALA A 190 1.70 11.16 -14.33
C ALA A 190 0.98 11.22 -12.97
N THR A 191 0.25 10.16 -12.59
CA THR A 191 -0.43 10.06 -11.31
C THR A 191 0.55 10.14 -10.13
N ARG A 192 1.65 9.37 -10.18
CA ARG A 192 2.73 9.48 -9.18
C ARG A 192 3.36 10.88 -9.13
N ALA A 193 3.52 11.51 -10.30
CA ALA A 193 4.08 12.86 -10.37
C ALA A 193 3.16 13.90 -9.72
N MET A 194 1.84 13.76 -9.80
CA MET A 194 0.89 14.62 -9.07
C MET A 194 1.14 14.54 -7.56
N VAL A 195 1.29 13.33 -7.02
CA VAL A 195 1.57 13.13 -5.60
C VAL A 195 2.94 13.69 -5.21
N THR A 196 3.99 13.30 -5.93
CA THR A 196 5.37 13.58 -5.51
C THR A 196 5.80 15.04 -5.72
N LYS A 197 5.29 15.70 -6.77
CA LYS A 197 5.62 17.10 -7.08
C LYS A 197 4.74 18.10 -6.33
N HIS A 198 3.43 17.83 -6.20
CA HIS A 198 2.53 18.72 -5.46
C HIS A 198 2.54 18.46 -3.95
N LYS A 199 3.04 17.28 -3.49
CA LYS A 199 3.00 16.87 -2.10
C LYS A 199 1.57 16.77 -1.55
N TYR A 200 0.63 16.31 -2.38
CA TYR A 200 -0.76 16.07 -2.02
C TYR A 200 -1.07 14.58 -2.00
N ASP A 201 -2.00 14.20 -1.15
CA ASP A 201 -2.58 12.87 -1.20
C ASP A 201 -3.54 12.78 -2.38
N VAL A 202 -3.51 11.64 -3.07
CA VAL A 202 -4.32 11.36 -4.25
C VAL A 202 -5.02 10.02 -4.03
N TYR A 203 -6.34 10.03 -4.15
CA TYR A 203 -7.14 8.82 -4.14
C TYR A 203 -7.42 8.36 -5.57
N VAL A 204 -7.20 7.09 -5.82
CA VAL A 204 -7.29 6.51 -7.16
C VAL A 204 -8.22 5.31 -7.14
N VAL A 205 -9.15 5.25 -8.09
CA VAL A 205 -9.94 4.06 -8.38
C VAL A 205 -9.71 3.68 -9.83
N THR A 206 -9.20 2.48 -10.05
CA THR A 206 -8.80 1.97 -11.37
C THR A 206 -9.59 0.71 -11.70
N GLY A 207 -9.97 0.50 -12.95
CA GLY A 207 -10.67 -0.72 -13.31
C GLY A 207 -10.94 -0.89 -14.80
N PRO A 208 -11.56 -2.02 -15.19
CA PRO A 208 -12.01 -2.31 -16.54
C PRO A 208 -13.37 -1.70 -16.87
N VAL A 209 -13.60 -1.45 -18.14
CA VAL A 209 -14.92 -1.14 -18.72
C VAL A 209 -15.34 -2.25 -19.67
N PHE A 210 -16.57 -2.75 -19.53
CA PHE A 210 -17.14 -3.79 -20.37
C PHE A 210 -18.37 -3.26 -21.13
N ALA A 211 -18.14 -2.48 -22.18
CA ALA A 211 -19.18 -1.73 -22.89
C ALA A 211 -19.61 -2.32 -24.25
N ALA A 212 -19.17 -3.53 -24.61
CA ALA A 212 -19.54 -4.16 -25.88
C ALA A 212 -20.69 -5.16 -25.73
N LYS A 213 -21.55 -5.27 -26.76
CA LYS A 213 -22.61 -6.31 -26.82
C LYS A 213 -22.04 -7.73 -26.77
N LYS A 214 -20.84 -7.96 -27.32
CA LYS A 214 -20.11 -9.22 -27.30
C LYS A 214 -18.69 -8.97 -26.84
N LEU A 215 -18.36 -9.49 -25.65
CA LEU A 215 -17.05 -9.39 -25.04
C LEU A 215 -16.14 -10.54 -25.48
N LYS A 216 -14.86 -10.25 -25.68
CA LYS A 216 -13.83 -11.27 -25.90
C LYS A 216 -13.44 -11.90 -24.57
N THR A 217 -12.95 -13.13 -24.61
CA THR A 217 -12.39 -13.81 -23.46
C THR A 217 -11.03 -14.42 -23.81
N ILE A 218 -10.17 -14.59 -22.81
CA ILE A 218 -8.94 -15.38 -22.92
C ILE A 218 -9.04 -16.59 -21.99
N GLY A 219 -8.21 -17.60 -22.27
CA GLY A 219 -8.11 -18.81 -21.45
C GLY A 219 -9.47 -19.43 -21.11
N LYS A 220 -9.70 -19.69 -19.82
CA LYS A 220 -10.93 -20.29 -19.29
C LYS A 220 -11.97 -19.23 -18.90
N GLY A 221 -12.16 -18.22 -19.74
CA GLY A 221 -13.26 -17.26 -19.62
C GLY A 221 -12.90 -15.97 -18.87
N VAL A 222 -11.63 -15.56 -18.82
CA VAL A 222 -11.26 -14.22 -18.35
C VAL A 222 -11.70 -13.19 -19.39
N ILE A 223 -12.59 -12.28 -18.98
CA ILE A 223 -13.17 -11.31 -19.91
C ILE A 223 -12.16 -10.20 -20.22
N VAL A 224 -12.01 -9.90 -21.52
CA VAL A 224 -11.17 -8.79 -22.00
C VAL A 224 -11.99 -7.50 -21.95
N PRO A 225 -11.55 -6.48 -21.19
CA PRO A 225 -12.24 -5.19 -21.15
C PRO A 225 -12.14 -4.45 -22.49
N THR A 226 -13.15 -3.65 -22.80
CA THR A 226 -13.15 -2.77 -23.98
C THR A 226 -12.35 -1.50 -23.77
N ALA A 227 -12.23 -1.08 -22.52
CA ALA A 227 -11.40 0.04 -22.07
C ALA A 227 -10.94 -0.21 -20.63
N VAL A 228 -9.98 0.58 -20.20
CA VAL A 228 -9.56 0.69 -18.79
C VAL A 228 -9.69 2.16 -18.35
N PHE A 229 -10.04 2.36 -17.09
CA PHE A 229 -10.16 3.68 -16.50
C PHE A 229 -9.27 3.85 -15.26
N LYS A 230 -8.93 5.10 -14.96
CA LYS A 230 -8.27 5.50 -13.72
C LYS A 230 -8.90 6.82 -13.26
N ALA A 231 -9.80 6.74 -12.28
CA ALA A 231 -10.42 7.90 -11.65
C ALA A 231 -9.49 8.43 -10.56
N VAL A 232 -9.31 9.74 -10.52
CA VAL A 232 -8.36 10.43 -9.64
C VAL A 232 -9.08 11.54 -8.90
N TYR A 233 -8.89 11.61 -7.57
CA TYR A 233 -9.37 12.67 -6.72
C TYR A 233 -8.28 13.22 -5.83
N ILE A 234 -8.12 14.55 -5.80
CA ILE A 234 -7.14 15.26 -4.95
C ILE A 234 -7.91 16.13 -3.95
N PRO A 235 -8.10 15.67 -2.70
CA PRO A 235 -8.93 16.38 -1.72
C PRO A 235 -8.44 17.80 -1.42
N LYS A 236 -7.13 18.03 -1.47
CA LYS A 236 -6.51 19.34 -1.16
C LYS A 236 -6.97 20.46 -2.09
N THR A 237 -7.20 20.15 -3.36
CA THR A 237 -7.58 21.14 -4.40
C THR A 237 -8.99 20.95 -4.93
N GLY A 238 -9.62 19.81 -4.61
CA GLY A 238 -10.88 19.38 -5.22
C GLY A 238 -10.72 18.91 -6.68
N ALA A 239 -9.49 18.81 -7.20
CA ALA A 239 -9.25 18.36 -8.57
C ALA A 239 -9.69 16.90 -8.71
N ILE A 240 -10.51 16.64 -9.72
CA ILE A 240 -11.12 15.35 -10.01
C ILE A 240 -11.25 15.13 -11.51
N GLY A 241 -11.28 13.87 -11.91
CA GLY A 241 -11.49 13.43 -13.29
C GLY A 241 -11.05 12.00 -13.47
N ALA A 242 -11.18 11.47 -14.66
CA ALA A 242 -10.75 10.13 -14.93
C ALA A 242 -10.11 9.99 -16.31
N TYR A 243 -9.04 9.25 -16.40
CA TYR A 243 -8.51 8.74 -17.66
C TYR A 243 -9.37 7.58 -18.12
N TYR A 244 -9.75 7.60 -19.38
CA TYR A 244 -10.45 6.53 -20.07
C TYR A 244 -9.65 6.17 -21.32
N ALA A 245 -9.09 4.96 -21.35
CA ALA A 245 -8.26 4.47 -22.45
C ALA A 245 -8.87 3.22 -23.09
N PRO A 246 -9.20 3.23 -24.40
CA PRO A 246 -9.58 2.02 -25.12
C PRO A 246 -8.53 0.92 -24.95
N ASN A 247 -8.96 -0.30 -24.68
CA ASN A 247 -8.06 -1.44 -24.50
C ASN A 247 -7.62 -2.03 -25.84
N ASP A 248 -6.94 -1.20 -26.62
CA ASP A 248 -6.41 -1.53 -27.93
C ASP A 248 -5.02 -0.90 -28.15
N ASN A 249 -4.53 -0.92 -29.38
CA ASN A 249 -3.22 -0.38 -29.72
C ASN A 249 -3.26 1.06 -30.27
N SER A 250 -4.39 1.78 -30.11
CA SER A 250 -4.56 3.14 -30.65
C SER A 250 -3.83 4.22 -29.87
N LEU A 251 -3.44 3.93 -28.60
CA LEU A 251 -2.82 4.88 -27.67
C LEU A 251 -3.69 6.11 -27.35
N GLN A 252 -4.99 6.01 -27.56
CA GLN A 252 -5.93 7.08 -27.28
C GLN A 252 -6.29 7.13 -25.80
N VAL A 253 -6.44 8.34 -25.28
CA VAL A 253 -6.93 8.62 -23.94
C VAL A 253 -7.90 9.77 -23.99
N LYS A 254 -8.99 9.65 -23.25
CA LYS A 254 -9.92 10.75 -22.95
C LYS A 254 -9.85 11.03 -21.45
N ILE A 255 -10.03 12.30 -21.09
CA ILE A 255 -10.31 12.70 -19.72
C ILE A 255 -11.82 12.90 -19.63
N VAL A 256 -12.47 12.22 -18.72
CA VAL A 256 -13.92 12.21 -18.53
C VAL A 256 -14.26 12.54 -17.08
N SER A 257 -15.51 12.89 -16.80
CA SER A 257 -16.02 13.06 -15.45
C SER A 257 -16.13 11.71 -14.72
N VAL A 258 -16.20 11.75 -13.39
CA VAL A 258 -16.52 10.55 -12.61
C VAL A 258 -17.94 10.09 -12.91
N CYS A 259 -18.89 10.98 -13.11
CA CYS A 259 -20.27 10.63 -13.47
C CYS A 259 -20.35 9.85 -14.79
N TYR A 260 -19.56 10.24 -15.80
CA TYR A 260 -19.46 9.46 -17.04
C TYR A 260 -19.07 8.01 -16.79
N LEU A 261 -18.09 7.78 -15.91
CA LEU A 261 -17.69 6.42 -15.57
C LEU A 261 -18.76 5.68 -14.77
N GLU A 262 -19.38 6.34 -13.79
CA GLU A 262 -20.41 5.74 -12.94
C GLU A 262 -21.61 5.26 -13.77
N GLU A 263 -22.03 6.04 -14.78
CA GLU A 263 -23.06 5.66 -15.73
C GLU A 263 -22.69 4.41 -16.54
N GLN A 264 -21.44 4.36 -17.06
CA GLN A 264 -20.96 3.22 -17.83
C GLN A 264 -20.79 1.94 -17.00
N LEU A 265 -20.40 2.09 -15.74
CA LEU A 265 -20.01 0.99 -14.87
C LEU A 265 -21.17 0.46 -14.02
N GLY A 266 -22.16 1.30 -13.69
CA GLY A 266 -23.20 0.98 -12.70
C GLY A 266 -22.63 0.87 -11.28
N MET A 267 -21.65 1.71 -10.96
CA MET A 267 -20.96 1.77 -9.66
C MET A 267 -20.87 3.23 -9.21
N ASN A 268 -20.91 3.48 -7.90
CA ASN A 268 -20.53 4.77 -7.32
C ASN A 268 -19.06 4.69 -6.90
N LEU A 269 -18.16 5.37 -7.63
CA LEU A 269 -16.71 5.27 -7.46
C LEU A 269 -16.20 6.05 -6.24
N PHE A 270 -16.87 7.15 -5.91
CA PHE A 270 -16.54 7.99 -4.75
C PHE A 270 -17.83 8.36 -4.00
N PRO A 271 -18.39 7.45 -3.17
CA PRO A 271 -19.68 7.69 -2.50
C PRO A 271 -19.68 8.87 -1.52
N GLN A 272 -18.49 9.37 -1.15
CA GLN A 272 -18.35 10.53 -0.25
C GLN A 272 -18.33 11.88 -0.98
N LEU A 273 -18.33 11.87 -2.31
CA LEU A 273 -18.38 13.08 -3.11
C LEU A 273 -19.80 13.36 -3.58
N THR A 274 -20.16 14.64 -3.59
CA THR A 274 -21.45 15.07 -4.14
C THR A 274 -21.49 14.88 -5.65
N GLU A 275 -22.68 14.79 -6.22
CA GLU A 275 -22.89 14.77 -7.67
C GLU A 275 -22.18 15.95 -8.34
N GLU A 276 -22.31 17.16 -7.79
CA GLU A 276 -21.65 18.35 -8.33
C GLU A 276 -20.14 18.20 -8.40
N GLN A 277 -19.51 17.63 -7.35
CA GLN A 277 -18.08 17.36 -7.36
C GLN A 277 -17.69 16.34 -8.43
N LYS A 278 -18.45 15.26 -8.59
CA LYS A 278 -18.20 14.18 -9.56
C LYS A 278 -18.41 14.59 -11.02
N ARG A 279 -19.23 15.61 -11.26
CA ARG A 279 -19.45 16.21 -12.60
C ARG A 279 -18.29 17.10 -13.04
N ASN A 280 -17.50 17.64 -12.11
CA ASN A 280 -16.33 18.45 -12.45
C ASN A 280 -15.26 17.59 -13.12
N THR A 281 -14.62 18.18 -14.12
CA THR A 281 -13.50 17.59 -14.84
C THR A 281 -12.33 18.57 -14.85
N TYR A 282 -11.15 18.09 -14.56
CA TYR A 282 -9.91 18.85 -14.55
C TYR A 282 -8.96 18.38 -15.66
N HIS A 283 -8.06 19.25 -16.12
CA HIS A 283 -7.03 18.90 -17.10
C HIS A 283 -5.96 17.99 -16.49
N LEU A 284 -6.32 16.73 -16.23
CA LEU A 284 -5.38 15.75 -15.68
C LEU A 284 -4.15 15.60 -16.61
N PRO A 285 -2.92 15.61 -16.09
CA PRO A 285 -1.71 15.50 -16.91
C PRO A 285 -1.58 14.10 -17.52
N LEU A 286 -1.26 14.01 -18.81
CA LEU A 286 -1.07 12.74 -19.51
C LEU A 286 0.35 12.16 -19.34
N THR A 287 1.31 12.96 -18.88
CA THR A 287 2.70 12.55 -18.67
C THR A 287 3.25 13.12 -17.36
N ALA A 288 4.23 12.47 -16.78
CA ALA A 288 4.90 12.96 -15.57
C ALA A 288 5.59 14.33 -15.79
N THR A 289 6.05 14.62 -17.01
CA THR A 289 6.71 15.88 -17.36
C THR A 289 5.73 17.05 -17.46
N ALA A 290 4.45 16.78 -17.73
CA ALA A 290 3.39 17.78 -17.74
C ALA A 290 3.07 18.31 -16.34
N VAL A 291 3.29 17.53 -15.29
CA VAL A 291 3.09 17.96 -13.90
C VAL A 291 4.18 18.93 -13.47
N LYS A 292 3.80 20.14 -13.06
CA LYS A 292 4.70 21.19 -12.55
C LYS A 292 4.41 21.44 -11.07
N ALA A 293 5.41 21.39 -10.22
CA ALA A 293 5.28 21.56 -8.77
C ALA A 293 4.59 22.87 -8.33
N THR A 294 4.75 23.92 -9.15
CA THR A 294 4.22 25.28 -8.87
C THR A 294 2.89 25.58 -9.55
N LYS A 295 2.35 24.62 -10.32
CA LYS A 295 1.11 24.84 -11.09
C LYS A 295 0.09 23.78 -10.72
N GLU A 296 -1.00 24.20 -10.12
CA GLU A 296 -2.14 23.32 -9.84
C GLU A 296 -2.79 22.81 -11.12
N ILE A 297 -3.52 21.70 -10.98
CA ILE A 297 -4.29 21.12 -12.08
C ILE A 297 -5.51 22.02 -12.30
N SER A 298 -5.59 22.60 -13.49
CA SER A 298 -6.67 23.55 -13.82
C SER A 298 -7.98 22.85 -14.10
N TYR A 299 -9.06 23.52 -13.72
CA TYR A 299 -10.41 23.12 -14.08
C TYR A 299 -10.59 23.09 -15.61
N SER A 300 -11.38 22.14 -16.10
CA SER A 300 -11.69 21.99 -17.52
C SER A 300 -13.15 22.34 -17.81
N HIS A 301 -14.08 21.50 -17.36
CA HIS A 301 -15.51 21.69 -17.62
C HIS A 301 -16.36 20.92 -16.60
N TRP A 302 -17.64 21.26 -16.58
CA TRP A 302 -18.67 20.53 -15.84
C TRP A 302 -19.46 19.65 -16.80
N ASP A 303 -19.65 18.38 -16.43
CA ASP A 303 -20.37 17.39 -17.25
C ASP A 303 -21.88 17.51 -16.97
N ALA A 304 -22.60 18.05 -17.92
CA ALA A 304 -24.05 18.22 -17.86
C ALA A 304 -24.83 16.99 -18.36
N GLU A 305 -24.16 16.08 -19.07
CA GLU A 305 -24.82 15.04 -19.86
C GLU A 305 -24.92 13.71 -19.14
N SER A 306 -23.81 13.31 -18.51
CA SER A 306 -23.75 11.98 -17.89
C SER A 306 -24.58 11.88 -16.61
N GLN A 307 -25.09 10.69 -16.35
CA GLN A 307 -25.83 10.37 -15.13
C GLN A 307 -24.87 9.84 -14.04
N CYS A 308 -24.74 10.55 -12.94
CA CYS A 308 -24.00 10.04 -11.78
C CYS A 308 -24.76 8.88 -11.12
N ALA A 309 -24.04 8.00 -10.46
CA ALA A 309 -24.66 7.00 -9.59
C ALA A 309 -25.44 7.69 -8.46
N GLU A 310 -26.53 7.07 -8.03
CA GLU A 310 -27.34 7.54 -6.92
C GLU A 310 -26.52 7.62 -5.63
N ASP A 311 -26.96 8.49 -4.73
CA ASP A 311 -26.41 8.57 -3.37
C ASP A 311 -26.62 7.27 -2.63
N VAL A 312 -25.59 6.85 -1.89
CA VAL A 312 -25.59 5.61 -1.12
C VAL A 312 -25.98 5.91 0.31
N SER A 313 -26.95 5.18 0.85
CA SER A 313 -27.41 5.38 2.23
C SER A 313 -26.31 5.04 3.25
N PRO A 314 -26.32 5.64 4.46
CA PRO A 314 -25.37 5.32 5.52
C PRO A 314 -25.29 3.83 5.87
N ASP A 315 -26.43 3.12 5.84
CA ASP A 315 -26.50 1.69 6.14
C ASP A 315 -25.79 0.86 5.06
N GLN A 316 -25.99 1.22 3.78
CA GLN A 316 -25.29 0.57 2.65
C GLN A 316 -23.79 0.83 2.72
N LEU A 317 -23.36 2.06 3.03
CA LEU A 317 -21.94 2.38 3.22
C LEU A 317 -21.33 1.58 4.37
N SER A 318 -22.04 1.47 5.50
CA SER A 318 -21.61 0.67 6.64
C SER A 318 -21.49 -0.81 6.30
N ALA A 319 -22.39 -1.34 5.48
CA ALA A 319 -22.37 -2.73 5.05
C ALA A 319 -21.11 -3.03 4.21
N VAL A 320 -20.81 -2.21 3.18
CA VAL A 320 -19.63 -2.43 2.32
C VAL A 320 -18.32 -2.23 3.09
N GLN A 321 -18.26 -1.29 4.04
CA GLN A 321 -17.11 -1.16 4.93
C GLN A 321 -16.88 -2.44 5.75
N LYS A 322 -17.96 -3.03 6.28
CA LYS A 322 -17.89 -4.26 7.06
C LYS A 322 -17.38 -5.44 6.22
N GLU A 323 -17.74 -5.53 4.96
CA GLU A 323 -17.24 -6.57 4.05
C GLU A 323 -15.71 -6.50 3.91
N PHE A 324 -15.15 -5.31 3.69
CA PHE A 324 -13.69 -5.14 3.61
C PHE A 324 -12.99 -5.39 4.95
N LYS A 325 -13.57 -4.98 6.07
CA LYS A 325 -13.04 -5.29 7.41
C LYS A 325 -13.01 -6.79 7.67
N SER A 326 -14.05 -7.51 7.30
CA SER A 326 -14.13 -8.98 7.51
C SER A 326 -13.17 -9.75 6.60
N SER A 327 -12.91 -9.27 5.38
CA SER A 327 -11.96 -9.91 4.46
C SER A 327 -10.51 -9.88 4.97
N SER A 328 -10.13 -8.88 5.76
CA SER A 328 -8.81 -8.78 6.37
C SER A 328 -8.58 -9.83 7.45
N VAL A 329 -9.60 -10.13 8.26
CA VAL A 329 -9.53 -11.12 9.34
C VAL A 329 -9.35 -12.54 8.78
N ALA A 330 -10.04 -12.86 7.69
CA ALA A 330 -9.89 -14.16 7.01
C ALA A 330 -8.47 -14.37 6.44
N SER A 331 -7.77 -13.28 6.09
CA SER A 331 -6.38 -13.34 5.60
C SER A 331 -5.36 -13.71 6.67
N THR A 332 -5.60 -13.31 7.92
CA THR A 332 -4.71 -13.60 9.05
C THR A 332 -4.87 -15.03 9.57
N SER A 333 -6.08 -15.62 9.42
CA SER A 333 -6.35 -16.98 9.90
C SER A 333 -5.89 -18.10 8.96
N ASN A 334 -5.68 -17.82 7.66
CA ASN A 334 -5.26 -18.84 6.68
C ASN A 334 -3.74 -19.03 6.53
N THR A 335 -2.92 -18.21 7.18
CA THR A 335 -1.45 -18.37 7.14
C THR A 335 -0.94 -19.36 8.20
N THR A 336 -1.82 -19.95 9.04
CA THR A 336 -1.43 -20.85 10.14
C THR A 336 -2.05 -22.25 10.03
N GLN A 337 -2.45 -22.73 8.84
CA GLN A 337 -2.90 -24.12 8.67
C GLN A 337 -2.10 -24.87 7.61
N THR A 338 -0.82 -25.16 7.96
CA THR A 338 -0.16 -26.39 7.50
C THR A 338 0.46 -27.07 8.74
N ASN A 339 -0.17 -28.16 9.14
CA ASN A 339 0.30 -29.16 10.08
C ASN A 339 0.53 -28.73 11.55
N ALA A 340 -0.54 -28.76 12.35
CA ALA A 340 -0.41 -29.19 13.74
C ALA A 340 -1.67 -29.97 14.14
N SER A 341 -1.44 -31.22 14.40
CA SER A 341 -2.28 -32.12 15.19
C SER A 341 -2.69 -31.46 16.50
N LYS A 342 -3.93 -31.71 16.91
CA LYS A 342 -4.53 -31.35 18.20
C LYS A 342 -3.52 -31.19 19.34
N ASN A 343 -3.41 -29.95 19.88
CA ASN A 343 -3.31 -29.73 21.33
C ASN A 343 -3.32 -28.22 21.64
N GLY A 344 -4.11 -27.84 22.60
CA GLY A 344 -4.20 -26.70 23.51
C GLY A 344 -3.57 -25.36 23.13
N ALA A 345 -4.31 -24.29 23.35
CA ALA A 345 -3.80 -22.92 23.36
C ALA A 345 -2.61 -22.82 24.33
N GLU A 346 -1.39 -22.74 23.82
CA GLU A 346 -0.22 -22.34 24.60
C GLU A 346 -0.21 -20.82 24.75
N THR A 347 -0.57 -20.37 25.93
CA THR A 347 -0.12 -19.09 26.47
C THR A 347 1.41 -19.19 26.61
N ILE A 348 2.15 -18.29 25.98
CA ILE A 348 3.61 -18.21 26.16
C ILE A 348 3.86 -17.95 27.64
N ASP A 349 4.53 -18.92 28.29
CA ASP A 349 4.93 -18.84 29.69
C ASP A 349 5.75 -17.54 29.91
N PRO A 350 5.43 -16.71 30.93
CA PRO A 350 6.18 -15.53 31.30
C PRO A 350 7.69 -15.76 31.39
N ASN A 351 8.14 -16.94 31.80
CA ASN A 351 9.54 -17.31 31.84
C ASN A 351 10.22 -17.40 30.47
N THR A 352 9.46 -17.70 29.41
CA THR A 352 9.97 -17.74 28.03
C THR A 352 10.16 -16.33 27.48
N GLN A 353 9.30 -15.37 27.85
CA GLN A 353 9.48 -13.97 27.48
C GLN A 353 10.72 -13.37 28.15
N ASP A 354 10.93 -13.63 29.42
CA ASP A 354 12.11 -13.15 30.17
C ASP A 354 13.41 -13.73 29.60
N ALA A 355 13.42 -15.00 29.16
CA ALA A 355 14.57 -15.61 28.50
C ALA A 355 14.93 -14.96 27.17
N ILE A 356 13.95 -14.62 26.36
CA ILE A 356 14.14 -13.92 25.05
C ILE A 356 14.66 -12.50 25.28
N VAL A 357 14.08 -11.77 26.24
CA VAL A 357 14.54 -10.41 26.59
C VAL A 357 15.99 -10.43 27.10
N LYS A 358 16.35 -11.41 27.92
CA LYS A 358 17.70 -11.57 28.42
C LYS A 358 18.72 -11.86 27.31
N GLN A 359 18.39 -12.71 26.34
CA GLN A 359 19.26 -12.99 25.19
C GLN A 359 19.45 -11.74 24.30
N LEU A 360 18.41 -10.92 24.11
CA LEU A 360 18.51 -9.68 23.36
C LEU A 360 19.40 -8.64 24.05
N ILE A 361 19.32 -8.54 25.38
CA ILE A 361 20.18 -7.65 26.18
C ILE A 361 21.64 -8.10 26.11
N GLU A 362 21.91 -9.40 26.22
CA GLU A 362 23.26 -9.95 26.11
C GLU A 362 23.88 -9.72 24.72
N ALA A 363 23.08 -9.91 23.64
CA ALA A 363 23.52 -9.64 22.29
C ALA A 363 23.83 -8.15 22.06
N LEU A 364 23.02 -7.23 22.61
CA LEU A 364 23.25 -5.80 22.56
C LEU A 364 24.50 -5.38 23.32
N LEU A 365 24.72 -5.93 24.51
CA LEU A 365 25.93 -5.67 25.30
C LEU A 365 27.19 -6.16 24.58
N GLN A 366 27.16 -7.32 23.96
CA GLN A 366 28.27 -7.83 23.16
C GLN A 366 28.58 -6.93 21.96
N TYR A 367 27.54 -6.43 21.28
CA TYR A 367 27.68 -5.50 20.16
C TYR A 367 28.32 -4.17 20.61
N ILE A 368 27.88 -3.60 21.75
CA ILE A 368 28.46 -2.37 22.32
C ILE A 368 29.92 -2.57 22.72
N LEU A 369 30.27 -3.73 23.30
CA LEU A 369 31.65 -4.04 23.67
C LEU A 369 32.56 -4.24 22.44
N GLN A 370 32.01 -4.63 21.31
CA GLN A 370 32.72 -4.73 20.03
C GLN A 370 32.98 -3.36 19.38
N LEU A 371 32.08 -2.38 19.60
CA LEU A 371 32.25 -1.02 19.12
C LEU A 371 33.23 -0.18 19.97
N LEU A 372 33.55 -0.62 21.20
CA LEU A 372 34.45 0.04 22.12
C LEU A 372 35.89 -0.51 22.08
N LYS A 373 36.17 -1.50 21.24
CA LYS A 373 37.50 -2.02 20.94
C LYS A 373 38.09 -1.41 19.66
#